data_ff8bfc3ac969956c40e3be3038a3a757
#
_entry.id   ff8bfc3ac969956c40e3be3038a3a757
#
_cell.length_a   1.000
_cell.length_b   1.000
_cell.length_c   1.000
_cell.angle_alpha   90.00
_cell.angle_beta   90.00
_cell.angle_gamma   90.00
#
_symmetry.space_group_name_H-M   'P 1'
#
loop_
_entity.id
_entity.type
_entity.pdbx_description
1 polymer ?
#
loop_
_entity_poly.entity_id
_entity_poly.type
_entity_poly.pdbx_seq_one_letter_code
_entity_poly.pdbx_strand_id
1 'polypeptide(L)'
;NLVISKVNNYLNVREEPSQDGKIIGKMTSKAAGEILETLDGWYKIKSGPITGYISADPQYTATGQEAIDLAMQTADLKAVIRTDVLNVRTEPSTDAKIWTQIVKDERYSVVAQLDGWVQIELDSVDAEDGSETDKAYISTRDNNVEVRYALNEAIKFSPDEIAASNAASLRSRIVNYALQFVGNPYVWGGTSLTNGVD
;
A
#
# COMPACT_ATOMS: atom_id res chain seq x y z
N ASN A 1 -4.76 10.07 -17.78
CA ASN A 1 -5.32 9.03 -16.89
C ASN A 1 -4.52 8.85 -15.57
N LEU A 2 -3.74 9.89 -15.15
CA LEU A 2 -2.97 9.87 -13.93
C LEU A 2 -3.86 10.21 -12.73
N VAL A 3 -3.76 9.45 -11.64
CA VAL A 3 -4.27 9.80 -10.31
C VAL A 3 -3.13 9.77 -9.29
N ILE A 4 -3.13 10.73 -8.36
CA ILE A 4 -2.16 10.80 -7.26
C ILE A 4 -2.91 10.90 -5.94
N SER A 5 -2.46 10.13 -4.96
CA SER A 5 -2.95 10.18 -3.59
C SER A 5 -2.53 11.48 -2.90
N LYS A 6 -3.50 12.21 -2.33
CA LYS A 6 -3.31 13.47 -1.58
C LYS A 6 -3.27 13.26 -0.07
N VAL A 7 -3.50 12.06 0.40
CA VAL A 7 -3.55 11.76 1.84
C VAL A 7 -2.16 11.81 2.49
N ASN A 8 -2.11 12.11 3.77
CA ASN A 8 -0.85 12.12 4.52
C ASN A 8 -0.40 10.72 4.93
N ASN A 9 -1.35 9.80 5.16
CA ASN A 9 -1.07 8.42 5.53
C ASN A 9 -1.17 7.52 4.30
N TYR A 10 -2.32 6.91 4.09
CA TYR A 10 -2.59 6.09 2.91
C TYR A 10 -4.08 6.09 2.54
N LEU A 11 -4.35 5.84 1.28
CA LEU A 11 -5.67 5.59 0.71
C LEU A 11 -5.80 4.09 0.42
N ASN A 12 -6.86 3.47 0.91
CA ASN A 12 -7.09 2.04 0.68
C ASN A 12 -7.36 1.76 -0.80
N VAL A 13 -6.73 0.72 -1.32
CA VAL A 13 -7.08 0.11 -2.60
C VAL A 13 -7.92 -1.12 -2.33
N ARG A 14 -9.10 -1.21 -2.94
CA ARG A 14 -10.09 -2.24 -2.68
C ARG A 14 -10.30 -3.14 -3.88
N GLU A 15 -10.77 -4.35 -3.63
CA GLU A 15 -11.09 -5.33 -4.68
C GLU A 15 -12.38 -4.96 -5.45
N GLU A 16 -13.30 -4.24 -4.79
CA GLU A 16 -14.58 -3.79 -5.33
C GLU A 16 -14.80 -2.30 -5.05
N PRO A 17 -15.60 -1.58 -5.88
CA PRO A 17 -15.92 -0.15 -5.69
C PRO A 17 -16.93 0.04 -4.56
N SER A 18 -16.57 -0.33 -3.36
CA SER A 18 -17.42 -0.29 -2.15
C SER A 18 -16.58 -0.04 -0.91
N GLN A 19 -17.16 0.68 0.08
CA GLN A 19 -16.53 0.89 1.38
C GLN A 19 -16.35 -0.42 2.18
N ASP A 20 -17.16 -1.43 1.88
CA ASP A 20 -17.08 -2.77 2.48
C ASP A 20 -16.22 -3.74 1.67
N GLY A 21 -15.76 -3.33 0.47
CA GLY A 21 -14.89 -4.12 -0.39
C GLY A 21 -13.58 -4.47 0.31
N LYS A 22 -13.10 -5.69 0.09
CA LYS A 22 -11.83 -6.16 0.65
C LYS A 22 -10.68 -5.25 0.28
N ILE A 23 -9.86 -4.88 1.26
CA ILE A 23 -8.67 -4.08 1.05
C ILE A 23 -7.55 -4.99 0.53
N ILE A 24 -6.97 -4.64 -0.62
CA ILE A 24 -5.91 -5.40 -1.31
C ILE A 24 -4.58 -4.66 -1.38
N GLY A 25 -4.57 -3.38 -1.00
CA GLY A 25 -3.38 -2.55 -1.00
C GLY A 25 -3.64 -1.15 -0.47
N LYS A 26 -2.59 -0.34 -0.48
CA LYS A 26 -2.64 1.06 -0.05
C LYS A 26 -1.81 1.95 -1.00
N MET A 27 -2.33 3.13 -1.30
CA MET A 27 -1.59 4.23 -1.91
C MET A 27 -1.14 5.15 -0.78
N THR A 28 0.15 5.20 -0.53
CA THR A 28 0.75 6.13 0.44
C THR A 28 0.69 7.56 -0.08
N SER A 29 1.14 8.52 0.72
CA SER A 29 1.22 9.92 0.30
C SER A 29 1.97 10.05 -1.03
N LYS A 30 1.38 10.78 -1.97
CA LYS A 30 1.94 11.02 -3.31
C LYS A 30 2.16 9.78 -4.18
N ALA A 31 1.63 8.62 -3.78
CA ALA A 31 1.61 7.45 -4.68
C ALA A 31 0.70 7.70 -5.88
N ALA A 32 1.12 7.20 -7.04
CA ALA A 32 0.46 7.40 -8.32
C ALA A 32 -0.16 6.09 -8.86
N GLY A 33 -1.18 6.24 -9.66
CA GLY A 33 -1.80 5.15 -10.41
C GLY A 33 -2.32 5.62 -11.76
N GLU A 34 -2.53 4.68 -12.65
CA GLU A 34 -3.23 4.90 -13.92
C GLU A 34 -4.72 4.62 -13.72
N ILE A 35 -5.57 5.58 -14.07
CA ILE A 35 -7.02 5.37 -14.08
C ILE A 35 -7.38 4.53 -15.30
N LEU A 36 -7.91 3.33 -15.06
CA LEU A 36 -8.42 2.41 -16.07
C LEU A 36 -9.89 2.66 -16.35
N GLU A 37 -10.66 3.04 -15.32
CA GLU A 37 -12.11 3.26 -15.41
C GLU A 37 -12.55 4.26 -14.34
N THR A 38 -13.52 5.10 -14.69
CA THR A 38 -14.18 6.03 -13.76
C THR A 38 -15.61 5.56 -13.50
N LEU A 39 -15.94 5.36 -12.23
CA LEU A 39 -17.24 4.95 -11.73
C LEU A 39 -17.83 6.02 -10.82
N ASP A 40 -19.08 5.87 -10.42
CA ASP A 40 -19.70 6.76 -9.46
C ASP A 40 -19.00 6.65 -8.08
N GLY A 41 -18.28 7.72 -7.70
CA GLY A 41 -17.51 7.81 -6.46
C GLY A 41 -16.22 6.99 -6.41
N TRP A 42 -15.81 6.29 -7.49
CA TRP A 42 -14.65 5.41 -7.51
C TRP A 42 -13.82 5.52 -8.79
N TYR A 43 -12.51 5.32 -8.65
CA TYR A 43 -11.60 5.04 -9.77
C TYR A 43 -11.11 3.60 -9.70
N LYS A 44 -11.25 2.87 -10.81
CA LYS A 44 -10.48 1.65 -11.00
C LYS A 44 -9.08 2.03 -11.47
N ILE A 45 -8.07 1.60 -10.76
CA ILE A 45 -6.69 1.99 -11.02
C ILE A 45 -5.78 0.79 -11.20
N LYS A 46 -4.67 1.02 -11.91
CA LYS A 46 -3.48 0.20 -11.85
C LYS A 46 -2.34 1.04 -11.26
N SER A 47 -1.71 0.52 -10.20
CA SER A 47 -0.58 1.15 -9.54
C SER A 47 0.43 0.07 -9.16
N GLY A 48 1.55 0.02 -9.87
CA GLY A 48 2.51 -1.07 -9.76
C GLY A 48 1.88 -2.44 -10.01
N PRO A 49 2.06 -3.39 -9.08
CA PRO A 49 1.49 -4.73 -9.19
C PRO A 49 0.01 -4.80 -8.79
N ILE A 50 -0.59 -3.70 -8.34
CA ILE A 50 -1.94 -3.67 -7.78
C ILE A 50 -2.92 -3.09 -8.80
N THR A 51 -4.02 -3.81 -9.03
CA THR A 51 -5.20 -3.32 -9.76
C THR A 51 -6.39 -3.41 -8.82
N GLY A 52 -7.09 -2.30 -8.63
CA GLY A 52 -8.24 -2.24 -7.71
C GLY A 52 -8.92 -0.88 -7.74
N TYR A 53 -9.72 -0.61 -6.73
CA TYR A 53 -10.57 0.58 -6.67
C TYR A 53 -10.15 1.49 -5.53
N ILE A 54 -10.11 2.79 -5.79
CA ILE A 54 -9.89 3.86 -4.82
C ILE A 54 -11.03 4.85 -4.87
N SER A 55 -11.22 5.60 -3.78
CA SER A 55 -12.18 6.71 -3.77
C SER A 55 -11.84 7.75 -4.84
N ALA A 56 -12.84 8.24 -5.57
CA ALA A 56 -12.72 9.33 -6.51
C ALA A 56 -12.92 10.72 -5.86
N ASP A 57 -13.05 10.77 -4.53
CA ASP A 57 -13.22 12.01 -3.80
C ASP A 57 -11.98 12.91 -3.98
N PRO A 58 -12.16 14.16 -4.49
CA PRO A 58 -11.05 15.09 -4.72
C PRO A 58 -10.33 15.53 -3.43
N GLN A 59 -10.89 15.23 -2.25
CA GLN A 59 -10.21 15.42 -0.98
C GLN A 59 -9.02 14.46 -0.84
N TYR A 60 -9.12 13.25 -1.40
CA TYR A 60 -8.13 12.18 -1.24
C TYR A 60 -7.29 11.94 -2.50
N THR A 61 -7.78 12.37 -3.67
CA THR A 61 -7.15 12.10 -4.96
C THR A 61 -7.03 13.36 -5.81
N ALA A 62 -5.91 13.49 -6.51
CA ALA A 62 -5.71 14.48 -7.57
C ALA A 62 -5.75 13.80 -8.93
N THR A 63 -6.35 14.47 -9.92
CA THR A 63 -6.38 14.06 -11.34
C THR A 63 -6.13 15.26 -12.25
N GLY A 64 -6.00 15.04 -13.55
CA GLY A 64 -5.78 16.12 -14.51
C GLY A 64 -4.52 16.93 -14.23
N GLN A 65 -4.60 18.26 -14.35
CA GLN A 65 -3.44 19.14 -14.18
C GLN A 65 -2.87 19.10 -12.76
N GLU A 66 -3.71 19.03 -11.74
CA GLU A 66 -3.26 18.90 -10.33
C GLU A 66 -2.38 17.67 -10.14
N ALA A 67 -2.77 16.53 -10.74
CA ALA A 67 -1.96 15.31 -10.66
C ALA A 67 -0.62 15.46 -11.37
N ILE A 68 -0.59 16.13 -12.51
CA ILE A 68 0.65 16.38 -13.26
C ILE A 68 1.60 17.27 -12.45
N ASP A 69 1.10 18.35 -11.86
CA ASP A 69 1.89 19.28 -11.07
C ASP A 69 2.48 18.58 -9.82
N LEU A 70 1.69 17.74 -9.15
CA LEU A 70 2.15 16.92 -8.05
C LEU A 70 3.19 15.88 -8.49
N ALA A 71 2.99 15.24 -9.64
CA ALA A 71 3.94 14.28 -10.19
C ALA A 71 5.31 14.92 -10.43
N MET A 72 5.34 16.09 -11.03
CA MET A 72 6.59 16.83 -11.30
C MET A 72 7.33 17.24 -10.03
N GLN A 73 6.59 17.49 -8.94
CA GLN A 73 7.17 17.88 -7.65
C GLN A 73 7.68 16.69 -6.82
N THR A 74 7.17 15.48 -7.09
CA THR A 74 7.38 14.32 -6.21
C THR A 74 8.06 13.14 -6.89
N ALA A 75 8.42 13.24 -8.17
CA ALA A 75 9.17 12.20 -8.86
C ALA A 75 10.59 12.10 -8.29
N ASP A 76 10.94 10.91 -7.80
CA ASP A 76 12.25 10.58 -7.26
C ASP A 76 12.99 9.58 -8.13
N LEU A 77 14.31 9.49 -7.91
CA LEU A 77 15.12 8.45 -8.54
C LEU A 77 14.76 7.09 -7.93
N LYS A 78 14.22 6.20 -8.74
CA LYS A 78 13.76 4.86 -8.33
C LYS A 78 14.53 3.76 -9.06
N ALA A 79 14.77 2.69 -8.33
CA ALA A 79 15.19 1.41 -8.87
C ALA A 79 13.93 0.58 -9.18
N VAL A 80 13.66 0.35 -10.46
CA VAL A 80 12.52 -0.45 -10.95
C VAL A 80 13.01 -1.86 -11.26
N ILE A 81 12.40 -2.86 -10.63
CA ILE A 81 12.82 -4.26 -10.76
C ILE A 81 12.29 -4.85 -12.07
N ARG A 82 13.18 -5.45 -12.86
CA ARG A 82 12.89 -5.99 -14.19
C ARG A 82 12.90 -7.53 -14.26
N THR A 83 13.50 -8.17 -13.30
CA THR A 83 13.54 -9.64 -13.16
C THR A 83 12.42 -10.14 -12.26
N ASP A 84 12.00 -11.40 -12.44
CA ASP A 84 10.89 -11.98 -11.67
C ASP A 84 11.17 -11.99 -10.17
N VAL A 85 12.42 -12.29 -9.79
CA VAL A 85 12.87 -12.27 -8.38
C VAL A 85 14.29 -11.72 -8.32
N LEU A 86 14.55 -10.80 -7.40
CA LEU A 86 15.87 -10.22 -7.15
C LEU A 86 16.20 -10.29 -5.65
N ASN A 87 17.42 -10.77 -5.36
CA ASN A 87 17.90 -10.80 -3.99
C ASN A 87 18.33 -9.40 -3.52
N VAL A 88 17.87 -9.01 -2.34
CA VAL A 88 18.36 -7.86 -1.62
C VAL A 88 19.43 -8.34 -0.63
N ARG A 89 20.57 -7.68 -0.61
CA ARG A 89 21.73 -8.10 0.18
C ARG A 89 22.17 -7.00 1.15
N THR A 90 22.84 -7.39 2.21
CA THR A 90 23.37 -6.49 3.24
C THR A 90 24.60 -5.69 2.80
N GLU A 91 25.30 -6.15 1.73
CA GLU A 91 26.47 -5.50 1.17
C GLU A 91 26.45 -5.64 -0.38
N PRO A 92 27.15 -4.76 -1.14
CA PRO A 92 27.19 -4.82 -2.59
C PRO A 92 28.12 -5.95 -3.08
N SER A 93 27.82 -7.18 -2.71
CA SER A 93 28.58 -8.39 -3.04
C SER A 93 27.64 -9.58 -3.24
N THR A 94 27.96 -10.45 -4.20
CA THR A 94 27.24 -11.71 -4.42
C THR A 94 27.43 -12.71 -3.27
N ASP A 95 28.47 -12.54 -2.47
CA ASP A 95 28.78 -13.40 -1.31
C ASP A 95 28.10 -12.89 -0.02
N ALA A 96 27.58 -11.66 -0.04
CA ALA A 96 26.90 -11.08 1.10
C ALA A 96 25.59 -11.80 1.43
N LYS A 97 25.20 -11.74 2.70
CA LYS A 97 23.93 -12.31 3.18
C LYS A 97 22.75 -11.76 2.39
N ILE A 98 21.87 -12.65 1.95
CA ILE A 98 20.56 -12.26 1.41
C ILE A 98 19.68 -11.86 2.60
N TRP A 99 19.19 -10.63 2.55
CA TRP A 99 18.28 -10.12 3.57
C TRP A 99 16.83 -10.46 3.24
N THR A 100 16.42 -10.18 1.99
CA THR A 100 15.07 -10.48 1.49
C THR A 100 15.09 -10.64 -0.03
N GLN A 101 13.94 -10.90 -0.62
CA GLN A 101 13.72 -10.95 -2.05
C GLN A 101 12.63 -9.99 -2.45
N ILE A 102 12.83 -9.34 -3.59
CA ILE A 102 11.91 -8.40 -4.22
C ILE A 102 11.54 -8.90 -5.61
N VAL A 103 10.40 -8.45 -6.12
CA VAL A 103 9.85 -8.99 -7.37
C VAL A 103 9.68 -7.93 -8.45
N LYS A 104 9.44 -8.41 -9.66
CA LYS A 104 9.25 -7.59 -10.85
C LYS A 104 8.19 -6.50 -10.64
N ASP A 105 8.46 -5.35 -11.23
CA ASP A 105 7.66 -4.13 -11.24
C ASP A 105 7.59 -3.39 -9.88
N GLU A 106 8.24 -3.91 -8.84
CA GLU A 106 8.44 -3.15 -7.60
C GLU A 106 9.42 -1.99 -7.83
N ARG A 107 9.26 -0.92 -7.02
CA ARG A 107 10.04 0.32 -7.11
C ARG A 107 10.53 0.74 -5.74
N TYR A 108 11.81 1.03 -5.66
CA TYR A 108 12.48 1.44 -4.42
C TYR A 108 13.23 2.74 -4.63
N SER A 109 13.24 3.61 -3.61
CA SER A 109 14.05 4.82 -3.63
C SER A 109 15.52 4.48 -3.70
N VAL A 110 16.26 5.16 -4.57
CA VAL A 110 17.70 4.98 -4.73
C VAL A 110 18.43 5.88 -3.73
N VAL A 111 19.20 5.26 -2.86
CA VAL A 111 20.08 5.96 -1.90
C VAL A 111 21.43 6.26 -2.55
N ALA A 112 22.02 5.26 -3.24
CA ALA A 112 23.27 5.41 -3.95
C ALA A 112 23.38 4.45 -5.14
N GLN A 113 24.12 4.88 -6.17
CA GLN A 113 24.51 4.03 -7.30
C GLN A 113 25.97 3.67 -7.17
N LEU A 114 26.28 2.37 -7.27
CA LEU A 114 27.61 1.79 -7.18
C LEU A 114 27.92 0.99 -8.44
N ASP A 115 29.17 0.59 -8.64
CA ASP A 115 29.52 -0.25 -9.78
C ASP A 115 28.86 -1.63 -9.69
N GLY A 116 27.91 -1.89 -10.60
CA GLY A 116 27.11 -3.13 -10.66
C GLY A 116 26.06 -3.29 -9.55
N TRP A 117 25.81 -2.26 -8.71
CA TRP A 117 24.88 -2.29 -7.60
C TRP A 117 24.13 -0.98 -7.38
N VAL A 118 22.97 -1.07 -6.78
CA VAL A 118 22.19 0.06 -6.27
C VAL A 118 21.90 -0.16 -4.80
N GLN A 119 22.18 0.84 -3.98
CA GLN A 119 21.66 0.91 -2.61
C GLN A 119 20.24 1.47 -2.65
N ILE A 120 19.30 0.76 -2.06
CA ILE A 120 17.89 1.13 -2.01
C ILE A 120 17.45 1.38 -0.58
N GLU A 121 16.40 2.19 -0.42
CA GLU A 121 15.69 2.35 0.84
C GLU A 121 14.65 1.24 0.95
N LEU A 122 14.75 0.45 2.02
CA LEU A 122 13.74 -0.50 2.44
C LEU A 122 13.23 -0.07 3.80
N ASP A 123 11.91 -0.05 3.98
CA ASP A 123 11.33 0.07 5.30
C ASP A 123 11.87 -1.10 6.14
N SER A 124 12.57 -0.77 7.23
CA SER A 124 13.10 -1.77 8.15
C SER A 124 11.92 -2.55 8.75
N VAL A 125 11.67 -3.74 8.20
CA VAL A 125 11.02 -4.77 8.99
C VAL A 125 12.13 -5.26 9.92
N ASP A 126 11.90 -5.18 11.23
CA ASP A 126 12.84 -5.64 12.24
C ASP A 126 13.42 -7.00 11.81
N ALA A 127 14.72 -7.03 11.53
CA ALA A 127 15.38 -8.29 11.29
C ALA A 127 15.21 -9.13 12.57
N GLU A 128 14.86 -10.41 12.45
CA GLU A 128 14.65 -11.33 13.59
C GLU A 128 15.84 -11.37 14.57
N ASP A 129 16.99 -10.80 14.17
CA ASP A 129 18.22 -10.71 14.97
C ASP A 129 18.45 -9.32 15.61
N GLY A 130 17.51 -8.37 15.49
CA GLY A 130 17.61 -7.04 16.08
C GLY A 130 18.70 -6.14 15.47
N SER A 131 19.25 -6.49 14.31
CA SER A 131 20.20 -5.64 13.58
C SER A 131 19.45 -4.67 12.68
N GLU A 132 19.53 -3.37 12.99
CA GLU A 132 19.16 -2.29 12.07
C GLU A 132 20.17 -2.28 10.91
N THR A 133 19.78 -2.83 9.74
CA THR A 133 20.57 -2.65 8.53
C THR A 133 19.93 -1.59 7.65
N ASP A 134 20.39 -0.35 7.77
CA ASP A 134 20.04 0.74 6.85
C ASP A 134 20.55 0.53 5.41
N LYS A 135 21.11 -0.65 5.12
CA LYS A 135 21.88 -0.89 3.90
C LYS A 135 21.33 -2.08 3.14
N ALA A 136 20.50 -1.80 2.16
CA ALA A 136 19.94 -2.77 1.25
C ALA A 136 20.53 -2.59 -0.15
N TYR A 137 21.14 -3.62 -0.70
CA TYR A 137 21.80 -3.58 -2.01
C TYR A 137 21.19 -4.56 -2.99
N ILE A 138 20.98 -4.11 -4.22
CA ILE A 138 20.49 -4.94 -5.33
C ILE A 138 21.44 -4.85 -6.51
N SER A 139 21.64 -5.97 -7.21
CA SER A 139 22.52 -6.03 -8.38
C SER A 139 21.83 -5.45 -9.61
N THR A 140 22.54 -4.60 -10.36
CA THR A 140 22.09 -4.05 -11.65
C THR A 140 22.56 -4.88 -12.85
N ARG A 141 23.27 -6.01 -12.63
CA ARG A 141 23.74 -6.89 -13.70
C ARG A 141 22.54 -7.49 -14.44
N ASP A 142 22.77 -7.89 -15.68
CA ASP A 142 21.78 -8.58 -16.53
C ASP A 142 20.45 -7.79 -16.71
N ASN A 143 20.51 -6.45 -16.65
CA ASN A 143 19.34 -5.57 -16.71
C ASN A 143 18.26 -5.89 -15.65
N ASN A 144 18.65 -6.42 -14.51
CA ASN A 144 17.75 -6.74 -13.41
C ASN A 144 17.02 -5.52 -12.87
N VAL A 145 17.64 -4.33 -12.99
CA VAL A 145 17.15 -3.07 -12.43
C VAL A 145 17.27 -1.95 -13.46
N GLU A 146 16.23 -1.18 -13.61
CA GLU A 146 16.25 0.10 -14.32
C GLU A 146 16.21 1.24 -13.29
N VAL A 147 17.22 2.10 -13.30
CA VAL A 147 17.25 3.30 -12.44
C VAL A 147 16.73 4.49 -13.25
N ARG A 148 15.60 5.07 -12.81
CA ARG A 148 14.97 6.22 -13.46
C ARG A 148 14.14 7.04 -12.49
N TYR A 149 13.83 8.28 -12.85
CA TYR A 149 12.82 9.05 -12.11
C TYR A 149 11.45 8.43 -12.27
N ALA A 150 10.78 8.20 -11.17
CA ALA A 150 9.44 7.63 -11.12
C ALA A 150 8.69 8.09 -9.85
N LEU A 151 7.38 7.90 -9.89
CA LEU A 151 6.50 8.14 -8.74
C LEU A 151 6.42 6.89 -7.87
N ASN A 152 6.08 7.08 -6.60
CA ASN A 152 5.69 5.97 -5.73
C ASN A 152 4.43 5.30 -6.27
N GLU A 153 4.28 4.02 -6.03
CA GLU A 153 3.12 3.22 -6.41
C GLU A 153 2.42 2.65 -5.18
N ALA A 154 1.23 2.10 -5.40
CA ALA A 154 0.53 1.38 -4.35
C ALA A 154 1.33 0.16 -3.89
N ILE A 155 1.30 -0.09 -2.59
CA ILE A 155 1.95 -1.23 -1.95
C ILE A 155 0.90 -2.15 -1.34
N LYS A 156 1.22 -3.45 -1.24
CA LYS A 156 0.35 -4.42 -0.58
C LYS A 156 0.38 -4.19 0.92
N PHE A 157 -0.74 -4.48 1.58
CA PHE A 157 -0.74 -4.59 3.02
C PHE A 157 0.05 -5.82 3.46
N SER A 158 0.79 -5.70 4.55
CA SER A 158 1.36 -6.86 5.24
C SER A 158 0.23 -7.76 5.80
N PRO A 159 0.47 -9.04 6.04
CA PRO A 159 -0.51 -9.92 6.69
C PRO A 159 -1.03 -9.36 8.01
N ASP A 160 -0.19 -8.72 8.80
CA ASP A 160 -0.55 -8.14 10.10
C ASP A 160 -1.42 -6.88 9.93
N GLU A 161 -1.13 -6.02 8.97
CA GLU A 161 -1.97 -4.87 8.63
C GLU A 161 -3.36 -5.31 8.14
N ILE A 162 -3.43 -6.38 7.33
CA ILE A 162 -4.69 -6.97 6.87
C ILE A 162 -5.48 -7.53 8.07
N ALA A 163 -4.83 -8.23 8.97
CA ALA A 163 -5.45 -8.79 10.17
C ALA A 163 -5.99 -7.66 11.09
N ALA A 164 -5.21 -6.60 11.30
CA ALA A 164 -5.61 -5.45 12.09
C ALA A 164 -6.78 -4.69 11.45
N SER A 165 -6.77 -4.49 10.14
CA SER A 165 -7.87 -3.84 9.39
C SER A 165 -9.16 -4.65 9.46
N ASN A 166 -9.08 -5.98 9.30
CA ASN A 166 -10.24 -6.86 9.41
C ASN A 166 -10.81 -6.86 10.84
N ALA A 167 -9.97 -6.86 11.86
CA ALA A 167 -10.39 -6.78 13.26
C ALA A 167 -11.09 -5.44 13.58
N ALA A 168 -10.58 -4.34 13.05
CA ALA A 168 -11.19 -3.01 13.21
C ALA A 168 -12.57 -2.94 12.51
N SER A 169 -12.67 -3.47 11.29
CA SER A 169 -13.93 -3.55 10.55
C SER A 169 -14.96 -4.41 11.27
N LEU A 170 -14.55 -5.58 11.80
CA LEU A 170 -15.45 -6.45 12.59
C LEU A 170 -15.95 -5.74 13.85
N ARG A 171 -15.05 -5.05 14.59
CA ARG A 171 -15.45 -4.28 15.77
C ARG A 171 -16.48 -3.21 15.44
N SER A 172 -16.25 -2.44 14.38
CA SER A 172 -17.20 -1.41 13.93
C SER A 172 -18.56 -2.00 13.56
N ARG A 173 -18.59 -3.14 12.89
CA ARG A 173 -19.85 -3.85 12.55
C ARG A 173 -20.58 -4.33 13.81
N ILE A 174 -19.87 -4.88 14.79
CA ILE A 174 -20.44 -5.32 16.07
C ILE A 174 -21.02 -4.12 16.81
N VAL A 175 -20.27 -3.03 16.91
CA VAL A 175 -20.74 -1.80 17.58
C VAL A 175 -21.97 -1.24 16.88
N ASN A 176 -21.97 -1.10 15.57
CA ASN A 176 -23.10 -0.60 14.81
C ASN A 176 -24.33 -1.51 14.94
N TYR A 177 -24.16 -2.82 14.99
CA TYR A 177 -25.23 -3.76 15.26
C TYR A 177 -25.79 -3.58 16.68
N ALA A 178 -24.91 -3.49 17.68
CA ALA A 178 -25.32 -3.28 19.07
C ALA A 178 -26.06 -1.95 19.30
N LEU A 179 -25.62 -0.88 18.61
CA LEU A 179 -26.25 0.45 18.72
C LEU A 179 -27.71 0.46 18.23
N GLN A 180 -28.15 -0.46 17.40
CA GLN A 180 -29.54 -0.59 16.95
C GLN A 180 -30.50 -0.95 18.10
N PHE A 181 -29.97 -1.50 19.18
CA PHE A 181 -30.74 -1.95 20.33
C PHE A 181 -30.60 -1.04 21.54
N VAL A 182 -29.86 0.07 21.42
CA VAL A 182 -29.76 1.08 22.48
C VAL A 182 -31.14 1.74 22.70
N GLY A 183 -31.60 1.70 23.94
CA GLY A 183 -32.92 2.22 24.31
C GLY A 183 -34.04 1.17 24.36
N ASN A 184 -33.76 -0.06 23.97
CA ASN A 184 -34.71 -1.14 24.18
C ASN A 184 -34.90 -1.41 25.69
N PRO A 185 -36.09 -1.79 26.11
CA PRO A 185 -36.36 -2.02 27.53
C PRO A 185 -35.58 -3.23 28.06
N TYR A 186 -35.05 -3.11 29.24
CA TYR A 186 -34.51 -4.25 29.98
C TYR A 186 -35.66 -5.14 30.46
N VAL A 187 -35.61 -6.43 30.14
CA VAL A 187 -36.57 -7.42 30.60
C VAL A 187 -35.82 -8.59 31.21
N TRP A 188 -35.98 -8.78 32.52
CA TRP A 188 -35.34 -9.90 33.24
C TRP A 188 -35.66 -11.26 32.61
N GLY A 189 -34.62 -12.00 32.24
CA GLY A 189 -34.77 -13.28 31.51
C GLY A 189 -35.24 -13.12 30.07
N GLY A 190 -35.22 -11.91 29.52
CA GLY A 190 -35.58 -11.63 28.14
C GLY A 190 -34.51 -12.14 27.16
N THR A 191 -34.94 -12.75 26.06
CA THR A 191 -34.06 -13.29 25.00
C THR A 191 -34.28 -12.62 23.65
N SER A 192 -35.07 -11.54 23.59
CA SER A 192 -35.40 -10.85 22.35
C SER A 192 -34.70 -9.51 22.27
N LEU A 193 -33.87 -9.31 21.27
CA LEU A 193 -33.15 -8.05 21.01
C LEU A 193 -34.08 -6.85 20.76
N THR A 194 -35.32 -7.11 20.36
CA THR A 194 -36.32 -6.05 20.08
C THR A 194 -37.37 -5.85 21.20
N ASN A 195 -37.65 -6.91 21.95
CA ASN A 195 -38.69 -6.88 22.99
C ASN A 195 -38.13 -6.83 24.41
N GLY A 196 -36.83 -6.92 24.57
CA GLY A 196 -36.09 -6.81 25.80
C GLY A 196 -35.12 -7.97 26.03
N VAL A 197 -33.98 -7.64 26.61
CA VAL A 197 -32.87 -8.55 26.95
C VAL A 197 -32.50 -8.42 28.39
N ASP A 198 -31.95 -9.48 28.95
CA ASP A 198 -31.31 -9.53 30.26
C ASP A 198 -29.79 -9.38 30.13
#